data_86148830e23873b92e0b6395b5cb628d
#
_entry.id   86148830e23873b92e0b6395b5cb628d
#
_cell.length_a   1.000
_cell.length_b   1.000
_cell.length_c   1.000
_cell.angle_alpha   90.00
_cell.angle_beta   90.00
_cell.angle_gamma   90.00
#
_symmetry.space_group_name_H-M   'P 1'
#
loop_
_entity.id
_entity.type
_entity.pdbx_description
1 polymer ?
#
loop_
_entity_poly.entity_id
_entity_poly.type
_entity_poly.pdbx_seq_one_letter_code
_entity_poly.pdbx_strand_id
1 'polypeptide(L)'
;MRVSLVVTCAAVAVSTCLSSVAAAQSLIRQPGRHPKYSVELEPHALLTPFSPPGDTSGPGLGLGGRATIVIEDDGFISTINDSVAIGFGLDWVRYFDSGVGAGPCADWGRGPGGQPICRRIAGVGGDASYFYLPAVLQWNFWLHQEWSVFAEPGLALYLQSRDVDGSVEFGVSPVLHVGGRWHFSDWAALTARIGYPAWSVGVAFFL
;
A
#
# COMPACT_ATOMS: atom_id res chain seq x y z
N MET A 1 7.81 44.57 -22.10
CA MET A 1 8.63 43.66 -22.95
C MET A 1 9.41 42.56 -22.19
N ARG A 2 9.36 42.45 -20.85
CA ARG A 2 10.12 41.42 -20.09
C ARG A 2 9.30 40.14 -19.75
N VAL A 3 8.00 40.19 -19.82
CA VAL A 3 7.12 39.06 -19.46
C VAL A 3 7.05 38.01 -20.58
N SER A 4 7.14 38.44 -21.86
CA SER A 4 7.08 37.49 -22.99
C SER A 4 8.28 36.54 -23.07
N LEU A 5 9.47 36.98 -22.63
CA LEU A 5 10.69 36.17 -22.70
C LEU A 5 10.68 35.01 -21.70
N VAL A 6 10.14 35.23 -20.50
CA VAL A 6 10.04 34.21 -19.43
C VAL A 6 9.05 33.10 -19.80
N VAL A 7 7.92 33.45 -20.41
CA VAL A 7 6.92 32.48 -20.86
C VAL A 7 7.46 31.60 -21.98
N THR A 8 8.24 32.17 -22.90
CA THR A 8 8.84 31.42 -24.02
C THR A 8 9.91 30.44 -23.54
N CYS A 9 10.73 30.81 -22.57
CA CYS A 9 11.75 29.91 -21.98
C CYS A 9 11.09 28.73 -21.20
N ALA A 10 9.99 28.99 -20.46
CA ALA A 10 9.28 27.95 -19.75
C ALA A 10 8.61 26.93 -20.69
N ALA A 11 8.03 27.41 -21.80
CA ALA A 11 7.40 26.55 -22.81
C ALA A 11 8.43 25.68 -23.54
N VAL A 12 9.62 26.18 -23.84
CA VAL A 12 10.72 25.41 -24.47
C VAL A 12 11.26 24.36 -23.50
N ALA A 13 11.43 24.69 -22.21
CA ALA A 13 11.91 23.74 -21.21
C ALA A 13 10.92 22.59 -21.00
N VAL A 14 9.62 22.86 -20.99
CA VAL A 14 8.58 21.81 -20.87
C VAL A 14 8.55 20.93 -22.13
N SER A 15 8.71 21.50 -23.32
CA SER A 15 8.73 20.75 -24.57
C SER A 15 9.96 19.82 -24.69
N THR A 16 11.11 20.21 -24.18
CA THR A 16 12.32 19.36 -24.19
C THR A 16 12.24 18.22 -23.16
N CYS A 17 11.55 18.39 -22.03
CA CYS A 17 11.30 17.30 -21.09
C CYS A 17 10.33 16.24 -21.62
N LEU A 18 9.36 16.63 -22.46
CA LEU A 18 8.40 15.70 -23.06
C LEU A 18 9.00 14.86 -24.20
N SER A 19 10.03 15.38 -24.89
CA SER A 19 10.67 14.66 -26.00
C SER A 19 11.59 13.52 -25.55
N SER A 20 12.09 13.53 -24.31
CA SER A 20 12.91 12.43 -23.78
C SER A 20 12.08 11.21 -23.35
N VAL A 21 10.78 11.35 -23.12
CA VAL A 21 9.88 10.25 -22.77
C VAL A 21 9.50 9.40 -23.99
N ALA A 22 9.56 9.95 -25.19
CA ALA A 22 9.17 9.26 -26.43
C ALA A 22 10.23 8.27 -26.96
N ALA A 23 11.46 8.30 -26.46
CA ALA A 23 12.54 7.40 -26.88
C ALA A 23 12.70 6.17 -25.96
N ALA A 24 11.94 6.09 -24.88
CA ALA A 24 11.94 4.95 -23.96
C ALA A 24 11.34 3.73 -24.66
N GLN A 25 12.16 2.77 -25.05
CA GLN A 25 11.68 1.53 -25.65
C GLN A 25 10.78 0.78 -24.66
N SER A 26 9.51 0.66 -25.00
CA SER A 26 8.56 -0.12 -24.21
C SER A 26 8.98 -1.58 -24.18
N LEU A 27 9.17 -2.13 -22.97
CA LEU A 27 9.50 -3.54 -22.78
C LEU A 27 8.28 -4.43 -22.68
N ILE A 28 7.09 -3.88 -22.55
CA ILE A 28 5.87 -4.67 -22.31
C ILE A 28 5.59 -5.73 -23.38
N ARG A 29 6.02 -5.50 -24.62
CA ARG A 29 5.86 -6.45 -25.75
C ARG A 29 7.13 -7.26 -26.05
N GLN A 30 8.05 -7.35 -25.08
CA GLN A 30 9.32 -8.08 -25.22
C GLN A 30 9.45 -9.09 -24.07
N PRO A 31 8.79 -10.24 -24.13
CA PRO A 31 8.80 -11.24 -23.08
C PRO A 31 10.21 -11.61 -22.64
N GLY A 32 10.43 -11.78 -21.32
CA GLY A 32 11.71 -12.16 -20.75
C GLY A 32 12.82 -11.08 -20.76
N ARG A 33 12.51 -9.83 -21.16
CA ARG A 33 13.49 -8.72 -21.24
C ARG A 33 13.57 -7.89 -19.95
N HIS A 34 13.15 -8.44 -18.83
CA HIS A 34 13.26 -7.80 -17.51
C HIS A 34 14.48 -8.30 -16.75
N PRO A 35 14.94 -7.58 -15.72
CA PRO A 35 15.99 -8.05 -14.81
C PRO A 35 15.57 -9.36 -14.14
N LYS A 36 16.46 -10.33 -14.15
CA LYS A 36 16.20 -11.64 -13.53
C LYS A 36 16.70 -11.66 -12.09
N TYR A 37 15.81 -12.03 -11.18
CA TYR A 37 16.09 -12.19 -9.76
C TYR A 37 15.22 -13.33 -9.22
N SER A 38 15.59 -13.90 -8.09
CA SER A 38 14.84 -14.98 -7.46
C SER A 38 14.04 -14.53 -6.26
N VAL A 39 14.57 -13.54 -5.55
CA VAL A 39 13.98 -13.03 -4.29
C VAL A 39 13.98 -11.52 -4.29
N GLU A 40 12.92 -10.94 -3.76
CA GLU A 40 12.78 -9.52 -3.49
C GLU A 40 12.55 -9.32 -2.00
N LEU A 41 13.28 -8.39 -1.39
CA LEU A 41 13.10 -7.98 0.00
C LEU A 41 12.73 -6.51 0.04
N GLU A 42 11.67 -6.16 0.74
CA GLU A 42 11.15 -4.79 0.75
C GLU A 42 10.75 -4.34 2.16
N PRO A 43 11.58 -3.55 2.86
CA PRO A 43 11.11 -2.71 3.95
C PRO A 43 10.23 -1.56 3.43
N HIS A 44 9.14 -1.24 4.15
CA HIS A 44 8.21 -0.20 3.74
C HIS A 44 7.53 0.48 4.92
N ALA A 45 7.10 1.72 4.69
CA ALA A 45 6.18 2.45 5.56
C ALA A 45 4.74 2.28 5.08
N LEU A 46 3.80 2.29 6.01
CA LEU A 46 2.38 2.05 5.78
C LEU A 46 1.56 3.28 6.19
N LEU A 47 0.58 3.59 5.36
CA LEU A 47 -0.48 4.56 5.64
C LEU A 47 -1.82 3.90 5.35
N THR A 48 -2.73 3.90 6.32
CA THR A 48 -4.08 3.39 6.09
C THR A 48 -5.10 4.53 6.18
N PRO A 49 -5.73 4.91 5.07
CA PRO A 49 -6.84 5.85 5.08
C PRO A 49 -8.18 5.17 5.41
N PHE A 50 -8.17 3.84 5.56
CA PHE A 50 -9.36 3.02 5.79
C PHE A 50 -9.40 2.52 7.22
N SER A 51 -10.61 2.25 7.72
CA SER A 51 -10.79 1.51 8.97
C SER A 51 -10.32 0.06 8.80
N PRO A 52 -9.64 -0.51 9.80
CA PRO A 52 -9.26 -1.92 9.79
C PRO A 52 -10.47 -2.84 9.91
N PRO A 53 -10.28 -4.16 9.74
CA PRO A 53 -11.29 -5.13 10.14
C PRO A 53 -11.64 -5.00 11.63
N GLY A 54 -12.90 -5.28 11.99
CA GLY A 54 -13.39 -5.18 13.38
C GLY A 54 -13.97 -3.81 13.72
N ASP A 55 -13.96 -3.47 15.01
CA ASP A 55 -14.68 -2.30 15.55
C ASP A 55 -13.82 -1.04 15.67
N THR A 56 -12.54 -1.11 15.30
CA THR A 56 -11.62 0.06 15.31
C THR A 56 -11.91 0.94 14.10
N SER A 57 -11.86 2.25 14.29
CA SER A 57 -12.07 3.23 13.23
C SER A 57 -10.92 4.24 13.18
N GLY A 58 -10.73 4.86 12.02
CA GLY A 58 -9.74 5.92 11.84
C GLY A 58 -8.54 5.51 11.00
N PRO A 59 -7.69 6.49 10.67
CA PRO A 59 -6.47 6.26 9.92
C PRO A 59 -5.39 5.59 10.76
N GLY A 60 -4.43 4.97 10.12
CA GLY A 60 -3.30 4.36 10.78
C GLY A 60 -1.98 4.61 10.07
N LEU A 61 -0.90 4.49 10.82
CA LEU A 61 0.46 4.53 10.32
C LEU A 61 1.20 3.28 10.77
N GLY A 62 2.14 2.83 9.98
CA GLY A 62 2.87 1.61 10.28
C GLY A 62 4.17 1.44 9.53
N LEU A 63 4.81 0.33 9.83
CA LEU A 63 6.01 -0.14 9.16
C LEU A 63 5.85 -1.63 8.88
N GLY A 64 6.49 -2.10 7.83
CA GLY A 64 6.44 -3.51 7.47
C GLY A 64 7.62 -3.94 6.63
N GLY A 65 7.58 -5.22 6.30
CA GLY A 65 8.54 -5.82 5.38
C GLY A 65 7.89 -6.94 4.60
N ARG A 66 8.33 -7.10 3.35
CA ARG A 66 7.87 -8.15 2.46
C ARG A 66 9.05 -8.91 1.87
N ALA A 67 8.90 -10.22 1.77
CA ALA A 67 9.77 -11.08 1.00
C ALA A 67 8.94 -11.69 -0.12
N THR A 68 9.42 -11.60 -1.35
CA THR A 68 8.72 -12.10 -2.54
C THR A 68 9.64 -13.07 -3.28
N ILE A 69 9.11 -14.22 -3.69
CA ILE A 69 9.85 -15.28 -4.40
C ILE A 69 9.25 -15.41 -5.78
N VAL A 70 10.04 -15.24 -6.83
CA VAL A 70 9.62 -15.42 -8.21
C VAL A 70 9.36 -16.90 -8.47
N ILE A 71 8.18 -17.22 -9.00
CA ILE A 71 7.75 -18.59 -9.31
C ILE A 71 7.65 -18.84 -10.81
N GLU A 72 7.42 -17.78 -11.60
CA GLU A 72 7.34 -17.84 -13.05
C GLU A 72 7.93 -16.56 -13.65
N ASP A 73 9.09 -16.70 -14.27
CA ASP A 73 9.87 -15.59 -14.82
C ASP A 73 9.25 -15.04 -16.11
N ASP A 74 8.70 -15.93 -16.95
CA ASP A 74 8.09 -15.55 -18.23
C ASP A 74 6.58 -15.26 -18.11
N GLY A 75 6.05 -15.23 -16.87
CA GLY A 75 4.68 -14.86 -16.53
C GLY A 75 3.61 -15.79 -17.10
N PHE A 76 2.36 -15.31 -17.13
CA PHE A 76 1.23 -16.08 -17.64
C PHE A 76 0.85 -15.73 -19.08
N ILE A 77 1.36 -14.63 -19.61
CA ILE A 77 0.97 -14.12 -20.93
C ILE A 77 2.19 -14.06 -21.86
N SER A 78 2.32 -15.05 -22.72
CA SER A 78 3.48 -15.24 -23.59
C SER A 78 3.78 -14.09 -24.59
N THR A 79 2.87 -13.12 -24.72
CA THR A 79 3.00 -11.97 -25.65
C THR A 79 3.41 -10.68 -24.99
N ILE A 80 3.51 -10.67 -23.65
CA ILE A 80 3.92 -9.51 -22.86
C ILE A 80 5.05 -9.87 -21.90
N ASN A 81 5.73 -8.85 -21.42
CA ASN A 81 6.82 -8.96 -20.47
C ASN A 81 6.25 -8.89 -19.06
N ASP A 82 5.88 -10.04 -18.51
CA ASP A 82 5.33 -10.20 -17.18
C ASP A 82 6.08 -11.28 -16.40
N SER A 83 5.95 -11.25 -15.08
CA SER A 83 6.47 -12.29 -14.19
C SER A 83 5.53 -12.48 -13.01
N VAL A 84 5.54 -13.67 -12.40
CA VAL A 84 4.68 -14.03 -11.30
C VAL A 84 5.50 -14.47 -10.11
N ALA A 85 5.10 -14.00 -8.93
CA ALA A 85 5.79 -14.27 -7.68
C ALA A 85 4.80 -14.49 -6.53
N ILE A 86 5.26 -15.08 -5.44
CA ILE A 86 4.51 -15.19 -4.19
C ILE A 86 5.19 -14.34 -3.14
N GLY A 87 4.44 -13.44 -2.53
CA GLY A 87 4.91 -12.53 -1.48
C GLY A 87 4.37 -12.92 -0.11
N PHE A 88 5.23 -12.82 0.90
CA PHE A 88 4.90 -12.96 2.31
C PHE A 88 5.40 -11.74 3.07
N GLY A 89 4.71 -11.33 4.12
CA GLY A 89 5.10 -10.14 4.85
C GLY A 89 4.75 -10.16 6.33
N LEU A 90 5.24 -9.14 7.00
CA LEU A 90 4.83 -8.76 8.34
C LEU A 90 4.68 -7.24 8.36
N ASP A 91 3.48 -6.78 8.64
CA ASP A 91 3.11 -5.38 8.70
C ASP A 91 2.59 -5.06 10.10
N TRP A 92 3.11 -4.02 10.72
CA TRP A 92 2.57 -3.46 11.95
C TRP A 92 1.96 -2.10 11.66
N VAL A 93 0.70 -1.90 12.07
CA VAL A 93 -0.05 -0.66 11.89
C VAL A 93 -0.65 -0.22 13.20
N ARG A 94 -0.42 1.02 13.58
CA ARG A 94 -1.09 1.70 14.68
C ARG A 94 -2.23 2.52 14.13
N TYR A 95 -3.46 2.19 14.52
CA TYR A 95 -4.66 2.94 14.19
C TYR A 95 -4.96 3.93 15.32
N PHE A 96 -5.26 5.16 14.91
CA PHE A 96 -5.59 6.24 15.82
C PHE A 96 -7.11 6.45 15.78
N ASP A 97 -7.78 6.09 16.87
CA ASP A 97 -9.23 6.27 16.92
C ASP A 97 -9.57 7.76 16.96
N SER A 98 -10.32 8.21 15.95
CA SER A 98 -10.75 9.60 15.85
C SER A 98 -11.91 9.95 16.78
N GLY A 99 -12.40 9.00 17.58
CA GLY A 99 -13.51 9.21 18.51
C GLY A 99 -14.86 9.55 17.85
N VAL A 100 -14.95 9.46 16.53
CA VAL A 100 -16.17 9.77 15.75
C VAL A 100 -16.89 8.47 15.39
N GLY A 101 -17.11 7.61 16.35
CA GLY A 101 -17.86 6.37 16.15
C GLY A 101 -19.37 6.61 16.36
N ALA A 102 -20.17 6.25 15.38
CA ALA A 102 -21.63 6.17 15.50
C ALA A 102 -22.06 4.83 16.15
N GLY A 103 -21.48 4.50 17.32
CA GLY A 103 -21.88 3.32 18.06
C GLY A 103 -23.15 3.53 18.88
N PRO A 104 -23.86 2.47 19.28
CA PRO A 104 -24.96 2.56 20.22
C PRO A 104 -24.45 3.10 21.57
N CYS A 105 -25.32 3.80 22.29
CA CYS A 105 -24.95 4.30 23.61
C CYS A 105 -24.79 3.15 24.61
N ALA A 106 -23.61 3.02 25.19
CA ALA A 106 -23.29 1.97 26.20
C ALA A 106 -23.65 2.40 27.62
N ASP A 107 -23.70 3.71 27.89
CA ASP A 107 -24.04 4.24 29.22
C ASP A 107 -24.90 5.49 29.08
N TRP A 108 -26.14 5.41 29.59
CA TRP A 108 -27.09 6.50 29.57
C TRP A 108 -27.10 7.23 30.91
N GLY A 109 -27.01 8.56 30.85
CA GLY A 109 -27.16 9.44 32.00
C GLY A 109 -28.36 10.37 31.85
N ARG A 110 -28.61 11.17 32.89
CA ARG A 110 -29.58 12.26 32.84
C ARG A 110 -28.88 13.60 32.71
N GLY A 111 -29.29 14.40 31.74
CA GLY A 111 -28.84 15.75 31.53
C GLY A 111 -29.60 16.78 32.39
N PRO A 112 -29.20 18.06 32.31
CA PRO A 112 -29.94 19.15 32.87
C PRO A 112 -31.37 19.17 32.29
N GLY A 113 -32.38 19.02 33.13
CA GLY A 113 -33.80 18.92 32.69
C GLY A 113 -34.32 17.46 32.57
N GLY A 114 -33.52 16.45 32.97
CA GLY A 114 -33.95 15.06 33.08
C GLY A 114 -33.96 14.25 31.78
N GLN A 115 -33.61 14.87 30.64
CA GLN A 115 -33.54 14.14 29.36
C GLN A 115 -32.37 13.10 29.36
N PRO A 116 -32.55 11.95 28.66
CA PRO A 116 -31.49 10.98 28.52
C PRO A 116 -30.35 11.56 27.66
N ILE A 117 -29.12 11.50 28.18
CA ILE A 117 -27.93 11.83 27.44
C ILE A 117 -27.00 10.63 27.41
N CYS A 118 -26.39 10.36 26.30
CA CYS A 118 -25.37 9.32 26.20
C CYS A 118 -24.09 9.80 26.87
N ARG A 119 -23.64 9.10 27.92
CA ARG A 119 -22.39 9.37 28.63
C ARG A 119 -21.21 8.63 28.02
N ARG A 120 -21.46 7.47 27.41
CA ARG A 120 -20.45 6.68 26.74
C ARG A 120 -21.07 5.96 25.55
N ILE A 121 -20.43 6.09 24.41
CA ILE A 121 -20.82 5.36 23.20
C ILE A 121 -20.09 4.01 23.22
N ALA A 122 -20.83 2.90 22.98
CA ALA A 122 -20.24 1.58 22.88
C ALA A 122 -19.37 1.51 21.63
N GLY A 123 -18.19 0.92 21.74
CA GLY A 123 -17.28 0.75 20.60
C GLY A 123 -16.51 2.01 20.18
N VAL A 124 -16.60 3.13 20.92
CA VAL A 124 -15.63 4.22 20.80
C VAL A 124 -14.36 3.75 21.51
N GLY A 125 -13.57 2.98 20.78
CA GLY A 125 -12.35 2.38 21.26
C GLY A 125 -11.24 3.40 21.31
N GLY A 126 -10.21 3.11 22.08
CA GLY A 126 -8.92 3.77 21.99
C GLY A 126 -8.12 3.29 20.78
N ASP A 127 -6.90 3.76 20.68
CA ASP A 127 -5.94 3.30 19.70
C ASP A 127 -5.81 1.76 19.69
N ALA A 128 -5.53 1.21 18.53
CA ALA A 128 -5.32 -0.23 18.36
C ALA A 128 -4.09 -0.50 17.50
N SER A 129 -3.37 -1.56 17.84
CA SER A 129 -2.26 -2.08 17.05
C SER A 129 -2.69 -3.32 16.29
N TYR A 130 -2.36 -3.36 15.02
CA TYR A 130 -2.59 -4.52 14.15
C TYR A 130 -1.27 -5.05 13.64
N PHE A 131 -1.14 -6.37 13.68
CA PHE A 131 -0.10 -7.10 12.98
C PHE A 131 -0.76 -7.88 11.86
N TYR A 132 -0.35 -7.64 10.62
CA TYR A 132 -0.80 -8.38 9.46
C TYR A 132 0.32 -9.28 8.95
N LEU A 133 -0.04 -10.50 8.59
CA LEU A 133 0.83 -11.45 7.89
C LEU A 133 0.21 -11.72 6.52
N PRO A 134 0.49 -10.87 5.52
CA PRO A 134 0.00 -11.06 4.18
C PRO A 134 0.68 -12.22 3.47
N ALA A 135 -0.12 -12.93 2.65
CA ALA A 135 0.32 -13.87 1.63
C ALA A 135 -0.37 -13.48 0.33
N VAL A 136 0.40 -13.12 -0.69
CA VAL A 136 -0.11 -12.54 -1.95
C VAL A 136 0.50 -13.21 -3.16
N LEU A 137 -0.26 -13.26 -4.25
CA LEU A 137 0.27 -13.50 -5.56
C LEU A 137 0.65 -12.15 -6.17
N GLN A 138 1.91 -11.95 -6.51
CA GLN A 138 2.38 -10.73 -7.14
C GLN A 138 2.55 -10.96 -8.64
N TRP A 139 1.77 -10.22 -9.44
CA TRP A 139 1.85 -10.27 -10.89
C TRP A 139 2.44 -8.97 -11.41
N ASN A 140 3.67 -9.04 -11.94
CA ASN A 140 4.45 -7.90 -12.40
C ASN A 140 4.33 -7.72 -13.91
N PHE A 141 4.31 -6.47 -14.36
CA PHE A 141 4.29 -6.05 -15.76
C PHE A 141 5.41 -5.06 -15.98
N TRP A 142 6.36 -5.40 -16.86
CA TRP A 142 7.54 -4.59 -17.13
C TRP A 142 7.28 -3.65 -18.30
N LEU A 143 7.06 -2.37 -17.98
CA LEU A 143 6.72 -1.34 -18.97
C LEU A 143 7.97 -0.79 -19.65
N HIS A 144 9.03 -0.61 -18.88
CA HIS A 144 10.32 -0.04 -19.27
C HIS A 144 11.43 -0.64 -18.38
N GLN A 145 12.71 -0.39 -18.73
CA GLN A 145 13.84 -0.83 -17.88
C GLN A 145 13.79 -0.24 -16.47
N GLU A 146 13.31 1.01 -16.37
CA GLU A 146 13.21 1.72 -15.09
C GLU A 146 11.83 1.63 -14.44
N TRP A 147 10.82 1.10 -15.13
CA TRP A 147 9.44 1.13 -14.63
C TRP A 147 8.73 -0.20 -14.78
N SER A 148 8.19 -0.67 -13.69
CA SER A 148 7.24 -1.79 -13.67
C SER A 148 6.00 -1.44 -12.86
N VAL A 149 4.90 -2.13 -13.12
CA VAL A 149 3.67 -2.10 -12.33
C VAL A 149 3.30 -3.50 -11.92
N PHE A 150 2.52 -3.64 -10.86
CA PHE A 150 2.11 -4.96 -10.38
C PHE A 150 0.74 -4.93 -9.72
N ALA A 151 0.13 -6.11 -9.61
CA ALA A 151 -1.07 -6.36 -8.84
C ALA A 151 -0.80 -7.48 -7.82
N GLU A 152 -1.36 -7.35 -6.62
CA GLU A 152 -1.17 -8.29 -5.51
C GLU A 152 -2.51 -8.67 -4.88
N PRO A 153 -3.28 -9.60 -5.46
CA PRO A 153 -4.39 -10.24 -4.76
C PRO A 153 -3.86 -11.23 -3.73
N GLY A 154 -4.54 -11.33 -2.57
CA GLY A 154 -4.16 -12.26 -1.52
C GLY A 154 -5.02 -12.20 -0.28
N LEU A 155 -4.50 -12.76 0.80
CA LEU A 155 -5.10 -12.76 2.12
C LEU A 155 -4.05 -12.39 3.15
N ALA A 156 -4.48 -11.81 4.27
CA ALA A 156 -3.64 -11.60 5.44
C ALA A 156 -4.31 -12.20 6.68
N LEU A 157 -3.55 -12.89 7.50
CA LEU A 157 -3.92 -13.10 8.88
C LEU A 157 -3.66 -11.81 9.63
N TYR A 158 -4.55 -11.43 10.53
CA TYR A 158 -4.31 -10.27 11.39
C TYR A 158 -4.49 -10.61 12.87
N LEU A 159 -3.70 -9.94 13.69
CA LEU A 159 -3.80 -9.91 15.14
C LEU A 159 -4.02 -8.46 15.53
N GLN A 160 -5.16 -8.18 16.19
CA GLN A 160 -5.50 -6.89 16.74
C GLN A 160 -5.24 -6.88 18.24
N SER A 161 -4.65 -5.82 18.75
CA SER A 161 -4.53 -5.53 20.19
C SER A 161 -5.09 -4.16 20.46
N ARG A 162 -6.08 -4.06 21.35
CA ARG A 162 -6.70 -2.79 21.77
C ARG A 162 -6.11 -2.30 23.07
N ASP A 163 -5.85 -1.00 23.15
CA ASP A 163 -5.28 -0.38 24.33
C ASP A 163 -6.31 -0.21 25.47
N VAL A 164 -7.58 -0.06 25.13
CA VAL A 164 -8.63 0.28 26.12
C VAL A 164 -8.96 -0.87 27.08
N ASP A 165 -9.02 -2.08 26.58
CA ASP A 165 -9.45 -3.26 27.35
C ASP A 165 -8.43 -4.41 27.33
N GLY A 166 -7.32 -4.21 26.59
CA GLY A 166 -6.27 -5.22 26.41
C GLY A 166 -6.75 -6.46 25.62
N SER A 167 -7.90 -6.37 24.95
CA SER A 167 -8.42 -7.47 24.16
C SER A 167 -7.52 -7.76 22.96
N VAL A 168 -7.38 -9.05 22.66
CA VAL A 168 -6.64 -9.52 21.49
C VAL A 168 -7.62 -10.30 20.62
N GLU A 169 -7.73 -9.88 19.35
CA GLU A 169 -8.57 -10.53 18.35
C GLU A 169 -7.70 -11.02 17.19
N PHE A 170 -8.10 -12.15 16.63
CA PHE A 170 -7.45 -12.75 15.47
C PHE A 170 -8.46 -12.94 14.35
N GLY A 171 -8.03 -12.72 13.10
CA GLY A 171 -8.90 -12.93 11.96
C GLY A 171 -8.16 -12.99 10.63
N VAL A 172 -8.96 -13.04 9.56
CA VAL A 172 -8.48 -13.04 8.17
C VAL A 172 -9.05 -11.83 7.46
N SER A 173 -8.22 -11.18 6.66
CA SER A 173 -8.56 -10.02 5.85
C SER A 173 -8.18 -10.24 4.40
N PRO A 174 -8.98 -9.81 3.43
CA PRO A 174 -8.54 -9.78 2.05
C PRO A 174 -7.39 -8.79 1.88
N VAL A 175 -6.52 -9.06 0.91
CA VAL A 175 -5.48 -8.13 0.46
C VAL A 175 -5.67 -7.92 -1.02
N LEU A 176 -5.69 -6.67 -1.44
CA LEU A 176 -5.69 -6.32 -2.85
C LEU A 176 -4.91 -5.01 -3.03
N HIS A 177 -3.73 -5.12 -3.61
CA HIS A 177 -2.92 -3.97 -3.95
C HIS A 177 -2.68 -3.88 -5.46
N VAL A 178 -2.51 -2.66 -5.93
CA VAL A 178 -1.85 -2.34 -7.18
C VAL A 178 -0.70 -1.41 -6.88
N GLY A 179 0.40 -1.55 -7.60
CA GLY A 179 1.59 -0.75 -7.32
C GLY A 179 2.44 -0.48 -8.54
N GLY A 180 3.42 0.38 -8.33
CA GLY A 180 4.44 0.71 -9.31
C GLY A 180 5.82 0.71 -8.67
N ARG A 181 6.83 0.45 -9.50
CA ARG A 181 8.22 0.49 -9.13
C ARG A 181 9.00 1.39 -10.07
N TRP A 182 9.87 2.17 -9.48
CA TRP A 182 10.91 2.89 -10.20
C TRP A 182 12.26 2.26 -9.87
N HIS A 183 12.83 1.57 -10.85
CA HIS A 183 14.11 0.90 -10.75
C HIS A 183 15.22 1.94 -10.96
N PHE A 184 15.85 2.38 -9.89
CA PHE A 184 16.98 3.31 -9.95
C PHE A 184 18.33 2.61 -10.04
N SER A 185 18.33 1.27 -9.89
CA SER A 185 19.47 0.39 -10.14
C SER A 185 18.99 -1.03 -10.45
N ASP A 186 19.88 -1.88 -10.94
CA ASP A 186 19.55 -3.28 -11.29
C ASP A 186 19.17 -4.12 -10.06
N TRP A 187 19.56 -3.69 -8.87
CA TRP A 187 19.35 -4.42 -7.61
C TRP A 187 18.37 -3.73 -6.66
N ALA A 188 17.87 -2.51 -7.00
CA ALA A 188 16.95 -1.81 -6.11
C ALA A 188 15.94 -0.92 -6.88
N ALA A 189 14.73 -0.82 -6.32
CA ALA A 189 13.66 0.04 -6.82
C ALA A 189 12.92 0.73 -5.67
N LEU A 190 12.45 1.95 -5.92
CA LEU A 190 11.43 2.58 -5.11
C LEU A 190 10.08 1.96 -5.46
N THR A 191 9.34 1.49 -4.47
CA THR A 191 8.05 0.84 -4.63
C THR A 191 6.96 1.66 -3.95
N ALA A 192 5.82 1.80 -4.62
CA ALA A 192 4.62 2.37 -4.03
C ALA A 192 3.42 1.45 -4.31
N ARG A 193 2.56 1.25 -3.29
CA ARG A 193 1.34 0.45 -3.37
C ARG A 193 0.14 1.25 -2.88
N ILE A 194 -0.97 1.06 -3.55
CA ILE A 194 -2.28 1.51 -3.09
C ILE A 194 -3.24 0.32 -3.07
N GLY A 195 -4.12 0.28 -2.11
CA GLY A 195 -5.09 -0.80 -1.97
C GLY A 195 -5.47 -1.04 -0.52
N TYR A 196 -6.02 -2.21 -0.26
CA TYR A 196 -6.48 -2.63 1.06
C TYR A 196 -5.60 -3.76 1.60
N PRO A 197 -5.24 -3.77 2.89
CA PRO A 197 -5.72 -2.90 3.98
C PRO A 197 -4.95 -1.58 4.13
N ALA A 198 -3.82 -1.38 3.48
CA ALA A 198 -2.97 -0.21 3.65
C ALA A 198 -2.33 0.23 2.33
N TRP A 199 -1.95 1.49 2.24
CA TRP A 199 -1.02 1.99 1.24
C TRP A 199 0.40 1.88 1.76
N SER A 200 1.37 1.67 0.88
CA SER A 200 2.77 1.58 1.29
C SER A 200 3.72 2.29 0.33
N VAL A 201 4.84 2.73 0.89
CA VAL A 201 6.01 3.21 0.14
C VAL A 201 7.24 2.55 0.75
N GLY A 202 8.08 1.96 -0.09
CA GLY A 202 9.25 1.22 0.35
C GLY A 202 10.37 1.18 -0.68
N VAL A 203 11.41 0.45 -0.34
CA VAL A 203 12.53 0.15 -1.25
C VAL A 203 12.63 -1.35 -1.39
N ALA A 204 12.48 -1.84 -2.62
CA ALA A 204 12.66 -3.24 -2.96
C ALA A 204 14.12 -3.50 -3.34
N PHE A 205 14.68 -4.59 -2.83
CA PHE A 205 16.01 -5.11 -3.12
C PHE A 205 15.88 -6.45 -3.83
N PHE A 206 16.48 -6.58 -5.00
CA PHE A 206 16.42 -7.77 -5.86
C PHE A 206 17.68 -8.60 -5.70
N LEU A 207 17.51 -9.93 -5.43
CA LEU A 207 18.56 -10.90 -5.12
C LEU A 207 18.49 -12.14 -6.03
#